data_6c25fb918e3736b0377dd7eac16ed952
#
_entry.id   6c25fb918e3736b0377dd7eac16ed952
#
_cell.length_a   1.000
_cell.length_b   1.000
_cell.length_c   1.000
_cell.angle_alpha   90.00
_cell.angle_beta   90.00
_cell.angle_gamma   90.00
#
_symmetry.space_group_name_H-M   'P 1'
#
loop_
_entity.id
_entity.type
_entity.pdbx_description
1 polymer ?
#
loop_
_entity_poly.entity_id
_entity_poly.type
_entity_poly.pdbx_seq_one_letter_code
_entity_poly.pdbx_strand_id
1 'polypeptide(L)'
;MLREETRDDPVRRTAALAGLAAYQAAPRPAAPPSHPVVASAGRAVLRDHGGNADAGLATVVLVPSLINPPAILDLGDASLAAFLVDRGHRVLSIDWGEATAADRALGVTAHVEAMLVPLLAVLDRPPVLVGYCLGGTLALAAACATPVAGLATIAAPWRHRGYGQAARGAMLNLWDAARPAADALGVLPMEALQSGFWRLDPARTIDKYVRFGRLAPDAPAARAFVRLEDWANAGAPLPLAFATDLFEAFVAQDTPGRGLWSIAGAPAGPHRLDCPAVEFVSTTDRIVPAATAAGLADRRDLSLGHVGMIVGGRARGALWQPLADWIGALPPAKGRHTRRSP
;
A
#
# COMPACT_ATOMS: atom_id res chain seq x y z
N MET A 1 10.74 -6.43 23.44
CA MET A 1 9.29 -6.32 23.33
C MET A 1 8.55 -7.44 24.09
N LEU A 2 8.44 -8.72 23.61
CA LEU A 2 7.60 -9.74 24.28
C LEU A 2 7.90 -9.91 25.78
N ARG A 3 9.17 -10.08 26.18
CA ARG A 3 9.57 -10.23 27.59
C ARG A 3 9.22 -9.01 28.45
N GLU A 4 9.30 -7.83 27.88
CA GLU A 4 9.03 -6.57 28.56
C GLU A 4 7.52 -6.37 28.76
N GLU A 5 6.73 -6.52 27.71
CA GLU A 5 5.28 -6.37 27.71
C GLU A 5 4.53 -7.45 28.52
N THR A 6 5.19 -8.57 28.79
CA THR A 6 4.64 -9.68 29.57
C THR A 6 5.44 -9.97 30.83
N ARG A 7 6.21 -8.97 31.36
CA ARG A 7 7.06 -9.14 32.53
C ARG A 7 6.28 -9.71 33.70
N ASP A 8 5.10 -9.17 33.95
CA ASP A 8 4.27 -9.48 35.07
C ASP A 8 3.12 -10.47 34.74
N ASP A 9 3.15 -11.04 33.52
CA ASP A 9 2.15 -12.01 33.05
C ASP A 9 2.81 -13.19 32.31
N PRO A 10 3.38 -14.16 33.06
CA PRO A 10 4.02 -15.33 32.47
C PRO A 10 3.05 -16.25 31.73
N VAL A 11 1.76 -16.26 32.13
CA VAL A 11 0.72 -17.06 31.46
C VAL A 11 0.46 -16.52 30.05
N ARG A 12 0.29 -15.21 29.94
CA ARG A 12 0.13 -14.54 28.62
C ARG A 12 1.37 -14.73 27.75
N ARG A 13 2.57 -14.68 28.33
CA ARG A 13 3.82 -14.94 27.60
C ARG A 13 3.84 -16.33 27.02
N THR A 14 3.56 -17.36 27.83
CA THR A 14 3.50 -18.75 27.41
C THR A 14 2.47 -18.96 26.31
N ALA A 15 1.28 -18.39 26.45
CA ALA A 15 0.21 -18.46 25.45
C ALA A 15 0.62 -17.79 24.13
N ALA A 16 1.30 -16.64 24.18
CA ALA A 16 1.81 -15.96 22.99
C ALA A 16 2.88 -16.76 22.26
N LEU A 17 3.83 -17.37 23.00
CA LEU A 17 4.86 -18.24 22.42
C LEU A 17 4.27 -19.51 21.80
N ALA A 18 3.28 -20.13 22.46
CA ALA A 18 2.56 -21.28 21.90
C ALA A 18 1.82 -20.91 20.61
N GLY A 19 1.15 -19.75 20.59
CA GLY A 19 0.48 -19.24 19.39
C GLY A 19 1.46 -18.91 18.25
N LEU A 20 2.62 -18.35 18.57
CA LEU A 20 3.68 -18.12 17.58
C LEU A 20 4.22 -19.44 17.01
N ALA A 21 4.49 -20.42 17.86
CA ALA A 21 4.93 -21.76 17.42
C ALA A 21 3.85 -22.44 16.55
N ALA A 22 2.59 -22.33 16.92
CA ALA A 22 1.46 -22.82 16.11
C ALA A 22 1.39 -22.13 14.74
N TYR A 23 1.60 -20.82 14.68
CA TYR A 23 1.68 -20.08 13.41
C TYR A 23 2.87 -20.55 12.55
N GLN A 24 4.05 -20.74 13.15
CA GLN A 24 5.23 -21.23 12.43
C GLN A 24 5.03 -22.63 11.86
N ALA A 25 4.34 -23.50 12.58
CA ALA A 25 4.03 -24.87 12.18
C ALA A 25 2.78 -24.99 11.26
N ALA A 26 2.00 -23.91 11.09
CA ALA A 26 0.77 -23.97 10.32
C ALA A 26 1.07 -24.27 8.83
N PRO A 27 0.25 -25.10 8.17
CA PRO A 27 0.43 -25.41 6.76
C PRO A 27 0.24 -24.16 5.89
N ARG A 28 1.10 -23.99 4.87
CA ARG A 28 0.99 -22.97 3.84
C ARG A 28 0.54 -23.63 2.55
N PRO A 29 -0.60 -23.22 1.97
CA PRO A 29 -0.96 -23.67 0.63
C PRO A 29 0.08 -23.19 -0.38
N ALA A 30 0.20 -23.90 -1.50
CA ALA A 30 1.03 -23.42 -2.60
C ALA A 30 0.60 -22.00 -3.00
N ALA A 31 1.57 -21.14 -3.28
CA ALA A 31 1.28 -19.81 -3.80
C ALA A 31 0.47 -19.93 -5.10
N PRO A 32 -0.60 -19.15 -5.30
CA PRO A 32 -1.30 -19.12 -6.57
C PRO A 32 -0.33 -18.71 -7.69
N PRO A 33 -0.57 -19.15 -8.94
CA PRO A 33 0.18 -18.66 -10.08
C PRO A 33 0.16 -17.12 -10.11
N SER A 34 1.29 -16.52 -10.43
CA SER A 34 1.35 -15.07 -10.58
C SER A 34 0.53 -14.64 -11.80
N HIS A 35 -0.18 -13.52 -11.67
CA HIS A 35 -0.93 -12.93 -12.77
C HIS A 35 -0.01 -12.56 -13.95
N PRO A 36 -0.49 -12.67 -15.21
CA PRO A 36 0.29 -12.32 -16.39
C PRO A 36 0.85 -10.91 -16.33
N VAL A 37 2.08 -10.75 -16.78
CA VAL A 37 2.72 -9.44 -16.93
C VAL A 37 2.35 -8.86 -18.29
N VAL A 38 1.80 -7.64 -18.30
CA VAL A 38 1.42 -6.92 -19.53
C VAL A 38 2.41 -5.82 -19.92
N ALA A 39 3.18 -5.33 -18.95
CA ALA A 39 4.24 -4.34 -19.19
C ALA A 39 5.26 -4.37 -18.07
N SER A 40 6.47 -3.82 -18.34
CA SER A 40 7.52 -3.63 -17.34
C SER A 40 8.19 -2.27 -17.50
N ALA A 41 8.63 -1.68 -16.38
CA ALA A 41 9.42 -0.45 -16.34
C ALA A 41 10.41 -0.53 -15.17
N GLY A 42 11.70 -0.61 -15.49
CA GLY A 42 12.70 -1.00 -14.50
C GLY A 42 12.39 -2.38 -13.92
N ARG A 43 12.40 -2.51 -12.59
CA ARG A 43 12.00 -3.75 -11.91
C ARG A 43 10.48 -3.87 -11.71
N ALA A 44 9.73 -2.78 -11.85
CA ALA A 44 8.29 -2.80 -11.67
C ALA A 44 7.58 -3.41 -12.88
N VAL A 45 6.51 -4.17 -12.62
CA VAL A 45 5.68 -4.77 -13.65
C VAL A 45 4.20 -4.45 -13.42
N LEU A 46 3.44 -4.44 -14.51
CA LEU A 46 1.99 -4.32 -14.51
C LEU A 46 1.40 -5.71 -14.72
N ARG A 47 0.62 -6.21 -13.74
CA ARG A 47 0.01 -7.55 -13.76
C ARG A 47 -1.47 -7.46 -14.05
N ASP A 48 -2.00 -8.38 -14.87
CA ASP A 48 -3.39 -8.43 -15.29
C ASP A 48 -4.19 -9.46 -14.45
N HIS A 49 -5.14 -8.98 -13.65
CA HIS A 49 -6.07 -9.81 -12.87
C HIS A 49 -7.29 -10.27 -13.69
N GLY A 50 -7.39 -9.83 -14.95
CA GLY A 50 -8.52 -10.15 -15.82
C GLY A 50 -9.58 -9.04 -15.87
N GLY A 51 -10.77 -9.44 -16.36
CA GLY A 51 -11.87 -8.52 -16.66
C GLY A 51 -11.87 -8.09 -18.13
N ASN A 52 -12.89 -7.33 -18.53
CA ASN A 52 -13.11 -6.95 -19.92
C ASN A 52 -12.81 -5.48 -20.17
N ALA A 53 -11.80 -5.20 -20.99
CA ALA A 53 -11.45 -3.84 -21.42
C ALA A 53 -12.49 -3.23 -22.39
N ASP A 54 -13.28 -4.07 -23.08
CA ASP A 54 -14.16 -3.65 -24.18
C ASP A 54 -15.57 -3.28 -23.70
N ALA A 55 -15.90 -3.54 -22.43
CA ALA A 55 -17.23 -3.28 -21.87
C ALA A 55 -17.55 -1.79 -21.65
N GLY A 56 -16.71 -0.87 -22.12
CA GLY A 56 -16.89 0.58 -21.91
C GLY A 56 -16.60 1.05 -20.50
N LEU A 57 -16.29 0.13 -19.58
CA LEU A 57 -15.90 0.40 -18.21
C LEU A 57 -14.42 0.81 -18.10
N ALA A 58 -14.10 1.56 -17.06
CA ALA A 58 -12.74 2.00 -16.84
C ALA A 58 -11.82 0.82 -16.48
N THR A 59 -10.59 0.81 -17.05
CA THR A 59 -9.50 0.00 -16.53
C THR A 59 -9.07 0.54 -15.19
N VAL A 60 -8.99 -0.34 -14.17
CA VAL A 60 -8.54 0.02 -12.82
C VAL A 60 -7.11 -0.46 -12.63
N VAL A 61 -6.23 0.43 -12.17
CA VAL A 61 -4.86 0.09 -11.79
C VAL A 61 -4.72 0.22 -10.28
N LEU A 62 -4.52 -0.91 -9.62
CA LEU A 62 -4.22 -0.98 -8.19
C LEU A 62 -2.75 -0.64 -7.95
N VAL A 63 -2.50 0.35 -7.10
CA VAL A 63 -1.15 0.80 -6.74
C VAL A 63 -0.91 0.49 -5.26
N PRO A 64 -0.30 -0.66 -4.94
CA PRO A 64 0.01 -1.04 -3.56
C PRO A 64 1.19 -0.25 -2.99
N SER A 65 1.37 -0.34 -1.67
CA SER A 65 2.59 0.12 -1.01
C SER A 65 3.81 -0.66 -1.51
N LEU A 66 5.01 -0.06 -1.42
CA LEU A 66 6.27 -0.75 -1.66
C LEU A 66 6.77 -1.55 -0.43
N ILE A 67 6.24 -1.25 0.75
CA ILE A 67 6.75 -1.79 2.02
C ILE A 67 6.40 -3.27 2.17
N ASN A 68 5.14 -3.62 1.84
CA ASN A 68 4.66 -5.00 1.88
C ASN A 68 4.27 -5.47 0.47
N PRO A 69 4.22 -6.78 0.23
CA PRO A 69 3.86 -7.31 -1.09
C PRO A 69 2.52 -6.78 -1.61
N PRO A 70 2.35 -6.66 -2.93
CA PRO A 70 1.09 -6.20 -3.55
C PRO A 70 -0.10 -7.10 -3.24
N ALA A 71 0.15 -8.34 -2.81
CA ALA A 71 -0.84 -9.37 -2.53
C ALA A 71 -1.95 -8.97 -1.53
N ILE A 72 -1.78 -7.91 -0.73
CA ILE A 72 -2.85 -7.45 0.18
C ILE A 72 -4.13 -7.06 -0.58
N LEU A 73 -4.01 -6.58 -1.80
CA LEU A 73 -5.15 -6.20 -2.64
C LEU A 73 -5.78 -7.39 -3.37
N ASP A 74 -5.15 -8.58 -3.25
CA ASP A 74 -5.58 -9.86 -3.81
C ASP A 74 -5.22 -11.02 -2.88
N LEU A 75 -5.71 -10.99 -1.65
CA LEU A 75 -5.34 -11.95 -0.60
C LEU A 75 -6.36 -13.11 -0.49
N GLY A 76 -6.42 -13.95 -1.51
CA GLY A 76 -7.33 -15.11 -1.55
C GLY A 76 -8.81 -14.70 -1.51
N ASP A 77 -9.56 -15.16 -0.48
CA ASP A 77 -10.99 -14.83 -0.36
C ASP A 77 -11.24 -13.33 -0.07
N ALA A 78 -10.21 -12.61 0.35
CA ALA A 78 -10.25 -11.17 0.58
C ALA A 78 -9.53 -10.43 -0.56
N SER A 79 -10.05 -10.52 -1.77
CA SER A 79 -9.49 -9.89 -2.97
C SER A 79 -10.33 -8.72 -3.43
N LEU A 80 -9.78 -7.51 -3.29
CA LEU A 80 -10.35 -6.30 -3.91
C LEU A 80 -10.24 -6.39 -5.44
N ALA A 81 -9.14 -6.96 -5.96
CA ALA A 81 -8.94 -7.14 -7.39
C ALA A 81 -10.04 -8.02 -7.99
N ALA A 82 -10.26 -9.22 -7.46
CA ALA A 82 -11.33 -10.12 -7.91
C ALA A 82 -12.71 -9.48 -7.79
N PHE A 83 -12.97 -8.76 -6.70
CA PHE A 83 -14.23 -8.04 -6.50
C PHE A 83 -14.51 -7.00 -7.60
N LEU A 84 -13.51 -6.29 -8.08
CA LEU A 84 -13.64 -5.32 -9.16
C LEU A 84 -13.76 -6.00 -10.52
N VAL A 85 -13.06 -7.12 -10.74
CA VAL A 85 -13.22 -7.98 -11.94
C VAL A 85 -14.65 -8.51 -12.05
N ASP A 86 -15.22 -9.01 -10.96
CA ASP A 86 -16.61 -9.48 -10.91
C ASP A 86 -17.64 -8.40 -11.24
N ARG A 87 -17.26 -7.13 -11.18
CA ARG A 87 -18.07 -5.98 -11.60
C ARG A 87 -17.82 -5.53 -13.03
N GLY A 88 -17.06 -6.32 -13.78
CA GLY A 88 -16.80 -6.11 -15.21
C GLY A 88 -15.62 -5.16 -15.50
N HIS A 89 -14.90 -4.66 -14.50
CA HIS A 89 -13.71 -3.85 -14.74
C HIS A 89 -12.54 -4.73 -15.18
N ARG A 90 -11.73 -4.25 -16.12
CA ARG A 90 -10.37 -4.77 -16.27
C ARG A 90 -9.53 -4.28 -15.12
N VAL A 91 -8.90 -5.18 -14.37
CA VAL A 91 -8.12 -4.84 -13.19
C VAL A 91 -6.66 -5.21 -13.40
N LEU A 92 -5.80 -4.23 -13.24
CA LEU A 92 -4.35 -4.38 -13.28
C LEU A 92 -3.78 -3.99 -11.92
N SER A 93 -2.60 -4.49 -11.58
CA SER A 93 -1.87 -4.07 -10.38
C SER A 93 -0.41 -3.81 -10.66
N ILE A 94 0.16 -2.86 -9.92
CA ILE A 94 1.61 -2.64 -9.90
C ILE A 94 2.24 -3.66 -8.95
N ASP A 95 3.21 -4.40 -9.45
CA ASP A 95 4.17 -5.15 -8.66
C ASP A 95 5.51 -4.44 -8.78
N TRP A 96 5.97 -3.85 -7.68
CA TRP A 96 7.16 -3.02 -7.66
C TRP A 96 8.47 -3.80 -7.82
N GLY A 97 8.41 -5.14 -7.74
CA GLY A 97 9.58 -6.00 -7.71
C GLY A 97 10.42 -5.80 -6.44
N GLU A 98 11.37 -6.69 -6.24
CA GLU A 98 12.28 -6.63 -5.10
C GLU A 98 13.46 -5.71 -5.42
N ALA A 99 13.72 -4.75 -4.53
CA ALA A 99 14.85 -3.84 -4.67
C ALA A 99 16.17 -4.52 -4.26
N THR A 100 17.23 -4.18 -4.99
CA THR A 100 18.59 -4.66 -4.73
C THR A 100 19.53 -3.48 -4.51
N ALA A 101 20.79 -3.76 -4.16
CA ALA A 101 21.83 -2.73 -4.05
C ALA A 101 22.03 -1.92 -5.36
N ALA A 102 21.71 -2.49 -6.51
CA ALA A 102 21.78 -1.79 -7.81
C ALA A 102 20.74 -0.64 -7.89
N ASP A 103 19.65 -0.75 -7.14
CA ASP A 103 18.58 0.26 -7.10
C ASP A 103 18.83 1.39 -6.11
N ARG A 104 19.99 1.40 -5.41
CA ARG A 104 20.28 2.29 -4.29
C ARG A 104 20.01 3.78 -4.55
N ALA A 105 20.13 4.24 -5.80
CA ALA A 105 19.91 5.62 -6.21
C ALA A 105 18.45 5.95 -6.59
N LEU A 106 17.54 4.97 -6.58
CA LEU A 106 16.15 5.18 -6.96
C LEU A 106 15.33 5.72 -5.79
N GLY A 107 15.12 7.05 -5.78
CA GLY A 107 14.30 7.75 -4.80
C GLY A 107 12.79 7.61 -5.06
N VAL A 108 11.97 8.23 -4.22
CA VAL A 108 10.49 8.18 -4.34
C VAL A 108 10.04 8.77 -5.67
N THR A 109 10.60 9.90 -6.08
CA THR A 109 10.29 10.54 -7.37
C THR A 109 10.59 9.62 -8.55
N ALA A 110 11.75 8.93 -8.53
CA ALA A 110 12.13 8.00 -9.60
C ALA A 110 11.15 6.81 -9.73
N HIS A 111 10.55 6.33 -8.64
CA HIS A 111 9.52 5.28 -8.69
C HIS A 111 8.26 5.76 -9.41
N VAL A 112 7.91 7.04 -9.27
CA VAL A 112 6.78 7.61 -10.02
C VAL A 112 7.17 7.83 -11.48
N GLU A 113 8.27 8.52 -11.74
CA GLU A 113 8.65 8.98 -13.09
C GLU A 113 9.17 7.86 -13.99
N ALA A 114 10.03 6.99 -13.45
CA ALA A 114 10.69 5.95 -14.25
C ALA A 114 9.99 4.58 -14.21
N MET A 115 9.01 4.38 -13.32
CA MET A 115 8.30 3.11 -13.22
C MET A 115 6.79 3.30 -13.37
N LEU A 116 6.11 4.03 -12.47
CA LEU A 116 4.65 4.11 -12.47
C LEU A 116 4.11 4.80 -13.74
N VAL A 117 4.58 5.99 -14.06
CA VAL A 117 4.11 6.74 -15.23
C VAL A 117 4.33 5.97 -16.54
N PRO A 118 5.49 5.36 -16.83
CA PRO A 118 5.67 4.52 -18.01
C PRO A 118 4.73 3.31 -18.07
N LEU A 119 4.46 2.64 -16.92
CA LEU A 119 3.51 1.53 -16.88
C LEU A 119 2.07 1.98 -17.17
N LEU A 120 1.69 3.19 -16.77
CA LEU A 120 0.38 3.76 -17.11
C LEU A 120 0.30 4.21 -18.58
N ALA A 121 1.44 4.59 -19.16
CA ALA A 121 1.50 5.09 -20.52
C ALA A 121 1.25 4.01 -21.60
N VAL A 122 1.42 2.72 -21.26
CA VAL A 122 1.15 1.62 -22.20
C VAL A 122 -0.35 1.34 -22.38
N LEU A 123 -1.21 1.92 -21.55
CA LEU A 123 -2.64 1.73 -21.62
C LEU A 123 -3.28 2.62 -22.69
N ASP A 124 -4.16 2.07 -23.51
CA ASP A 124 -4.84 2.77 -24.62
C ASP A 124 -5.74 3.92 -24.13
N ARG A 125 -6.25 3.82 -22.91
CA ARG A 125 -7.11 4.81 -22.29
C ARG A 125 -6.61 5.17 -20.90
N PRO A 126 -6.83 6.40 -20.41
CA PRO A 126 -6.53 6.78 -19.03
C PRO A 126 -7.21 5.84 -18.04
N PRO A 127 -6.46 5.19 -17.13
CA PRO A 127 -7.03 4.29 -16.11
C PRO A 127 -7.58 5.06 -14.92
N VAL A 128 -8.38 4.38 -14.11
CA VAL A 128 -8.64 4.79 -12.72
C VAL A 128 -7.54 4.23 -11.83
N LEU A 129 -6.85 5.09 -11.09
CA LEU A 129 -5.86 4.67 -10.11
C LEU A 129 -6.52 4.42 -8.76
N VAL A 130 -6.21 3.30 -8.14
CA VAL A 130 -6.62 2.98 -6.77
C VAL A 130 -5.36 2.72 -5.96
N GLY A 131 -4.93 3.71 -5.19
CA GLY A 131 -3.69 3.65 -4.43
C GLY A 131 -3.92 3.36 -2.94
N TYR A 132 -3.21 2.37 -2.40
CA TYR A 132 -3.28 1.99 -0.99
C TYR A 132 -2.01 2.35 -0.23
N CYS A 133 -2.17 2.96 0.95
CA CYS A 133 -1.06 3.38 1.81
C CYS A 133 -0.07 4.28 1.03
N LEU A 134 1.23 4.03 1.10
CA LEU A 134 2.24 4.76 0.33
C LEU A 134 1.99 4.68 -1.19
N GLY A 135 1.38 3.59 -1.69
CA GLY A 135 0.94 3.49 -3.08
C GLY A 135 -0.08 4.56 -3.47
N GLY A 136 -0.92 5.00 -2.52
CA GLY A 136 -1.84 6.12 -2.74
C GLY A 136 -1.12 7.47 -2.87
N THR A 137 -0.05 7.67 -2.11
CA THR A 137 0.84 8.84 -2.25
C THR A 137 1.48 8.87 -3.65
N LEU A 138 2.01 7.73 -4.11
CA LEU A 138 2.62 7.62 -5.45
C LEU A 138 1.58 7.76 -6.56
N ALA A 139 0.37 7.19 -6.39
CA ALA A 139 -0.72 7.30 -7.36
C ALA A 139 -1.21 8.74 -7.52
N LEU A 140 -1.32 9.51 -6.40
CA LEU A 140 -1.66 10.92 -6.45
C LEU A 140 -0.60 11.72 -7.22
N ALA A 141 0.67 11.46 -6.93
CA ALA A 141 1.77 12.12 -7.63
C ALA A 141 1.80 11.78 -9.13
N ALA A 142 1.56 10.52 -9.50
CA ALA A 142 1.45 10.09 -10.89
C ALA A 142 0.26 10.74 -11.60
N ALA A 143 -0.90 10.88 -10.92
CA ALA A 143 -2.08 11.54 -11.48
C ALA A 143 -1.85 13.04 -11.77
N CYS A 144 -0.86 13.68 -11.13
CA CYS A 144 -0.44 15.04 -11.47
C CYS A 144 0.47 15.10 -12.71
N ALA A 145 1.06 13.96 -13.14
CA ALA A 145 2.06 13.90 -14.20
C ALA A 145 1.56 13.20 -15.48
N THR A 146 0.49 12.40 -15.39
CA THR A 146 -0.06 11.66 -16.54
C THR A 146 -1.59 11.64 -16.47
N PRO A 147 -2.28 11.66 -17.63
CA PRO A 147 -3.74 11.59 -17.65
C PRO A 147 -4.26 10.30 -17.00
N VAL A 148 -5.22 10.44 -16.09
CA VAL A 148 -5.98 9.36 -15.46
C VAL A 148 -7.47 9.68 -15.51
N ALA A 149 -8.33 8.65 -15.54
CA ALA A 149 -9.79 8.82 -15.56
C ALA A 149 -10.34 9.16 -14.17
N GLY A 150 -9.62 8.78 -13.11
CA GLY A 150 -9.95 9.07 -11.73
C GLY A 150 -8.89 8.57 -10.78
N LEU A 151 -8.91 9.06 -9.55
CA LEU A 151 -7.98 8.67 -8.49
C LEU A 151 -8.76 8.35 -7.22
N ALA A 152 -8.60 7.14 -6.69
CA ALA A 152 -9.01 6.79 -5.34
C ALA A 152 -7.78 6.51 -4.48
N THR A 153 -7.68 7.17 -3.33
CA THR A 153 -6.64 6.90 -2.34
C THR A 153 -7.25 6.22 -1.11
N ILE A 154 -6.58 5.21 -0.58
CA ILE A 154 -7.03 4.41 0.55
C ILE A 154 -5.94 4.46 1.62
N ALA A 155 -6.23 5.08 2.78
CA ALA A 155 -5.28 5.24 3.88
C ALA A 155 -3.90 5.73 3.41
N ALA A 156 -3.87 6.75 2.54
CA ALA A 156 -2.65 7.27 1.92
C ALA A 156 -2.09 8.47 2.70
N PRO A 157 -0.84 8.42 3.17
CA PRO A 157 -0.23 9.56 3.85
C PRO A 157 0.24 10.60 2.84
N TRP A 158 -0.22 11.83 2.99
CA TRP A 158 0.24 12.98 2.19
C TRP A 158 0.84 14.08 3.06
N ARG A 159 0.13 14.45 4.14
CA ARG A 159 0.56 15.50 5.08
C ARG A 159 1.27 14.85 6.27
N HIS A 160 2.57 14.63 6.15
CA HIS A 160 3.34 13.88 7.15
C HIS A 160 3.41 14.56 8.53
N ARG A 161 3.18 15.87 8.62
CA ARG A 161 2.98 16.55 9.92
C ARG A 161 1.78 16.01 10.68
N GLY A 162 0.80 15.43 10.00
CA GLY A 162 -0.38 14.79 10.58
C GLY A 162 -0.06 13.56 11.46
N TYR A 163 1.13 12.98 11.37
CA TYR A 163 1.59 11.96 12.32
C TYR A 163 1.79 12.51 13.74
N GLY A 164 1.97 13.83 13.89
CA GLY A 164 2.34 14.46 15.14
C GLY A 164 3.83 14.32 15.48
N GLN A 165 4.30 15.15 16.41
CA GLN A 165 5.74 15.25 16.72
C GLN A 165 6.32 13.95 17.28
N ALA A 166 5.61 13.29 18.20
CA ALA A 166 6.11 12.08 18.85
C ALA A 166 6.30 10.91 17.86
N ALA A 167 5.31 10.65 17.00
CA ALA A 167 5.40 9.57 16.01
C ALA A 167 6.47 9.87 14.95
N ARG A 168 6.55 11.12 14.47
CA ARG A 168 7.60 11.53 13.54
C ARG A 168 9.00 11.38 14.17
N GLY A 169 9.18 11.80 15.42
CA GLY A 169 10.42 11.58 16.16
C GLY A 169 10.80 10.11 16.27
N ALA A 170 9.84 9.24 16.58
CA ALA A 170 10.07 7.80 16.63
C ALA A 170 10.48 7.20 15.27
N MET A 171 9.87 7.66 14.17
CA MET A 171 10.24 7.24 12.80
C MET A 171 11.66 7.70 12.44
N LEU A 172 12.04 8.93 12.78
CA LEU A 172 13.38 9.45 12.52
C LEU A 172 14.43 8.74 13.35
N ASN A 173 14.17 8.47 14.63
CA ASN A 173 15.07 7.67 15.47
C ASN A 173 15.26 6.25 14.91
N LEU A 174 14.21 5.65 14.34
CA LEU A 174 14.31 4.36 13.66
C LEU A 174 15.22 4.46 12.44
N TRP A 175 15.05 5.51 11.64
CA TRP A 175 15.87 5.78 10.47
C TRP A 175 17.34 6.00 10.84
N ASP A 176 17.63 6.85 11.81
CA ASP A 176 18.99 7.11 12.28
C ASP A 176 19.70 5.83 12.76
N ALA A 177 18.97 4.96 13.45
CA ALA A 177 19.51 3.67 13.89
C ALA A 177 19.74 2.67 12.75
N ALA A 178 18.90 2.70 11.71
CA ALA A 178 18.98 1.77 10.57
C ALA A 178 19.93 2.27 9.46
N ARG A 179 20.17 3.58 9.38
CA ARG A 179 20.92 4.23 8.30
C ARG A 179 22.31 3.63 8.04
N PRO A 180 23.17 3.37 9.05
CA PRO A 180 24.48 2.78 8.78
C PRO A 180 24.42 1.43 8.06
N ALA A 181 23.42 0.59 8.39
CA ALA A 181 23.21 -0.67 7.69
C ALA A 181 22.66 -0.43 6.28
N ALA A 182 21.72 0.50 6.11
CA ALA A 182 21.17 0.85 4.80
C ALA A 182 22.23 1.42 3.86
N ASP A 183 23.14 2.27 4.36
CA ASP A 183 24.26 2.82 3.59
C ASP A 183 25.19 1.72 3.09
N ALA A 184 25.51 0.75 3.95
CA ALA A 184 26.39 -0.38 3.63
C ALA A 184 25.74 -1.35 2.63
N LEU A 185 24.43 -1.61 2.78
CA LEU A 185 23.68 -2.57 1.94
C LEU A 185 23.17 -1.95 0.64
N GLY A 186 23.05 -0.63 0.57
CA GLY A 186 22.40 0.08 -0.53
C GLY A 186 20.87 0.00 -0.51
N VAL A 187 20.30 -0.63 0.49
CA VAL A 187 18.86 -0.79 0.73
C VAL A 187 18.56 -0.74 2.22
N LEU A 188 17.39 -0.24 2.60
CA LEU A 188 16.86 -0.38 3.96
C LEU A 188 16.16 -1.73 4.10
N PRO A 189 16.66 -2.64 4.96
CA PRO A 189 16.04 -3.94 5.18
C PRO A 189 14.62 -3.80 5.73
N MET A 190 13.73 -4.72 5.32
CA MET A 190 12.33 -4.74 5.79
C MET A 190 12.25 -4.94 7.31
N GLU A 191 13.16 -5.67 7.91
CA GLU A 191 13.21 -5.93 9.36
C GLU A 191 13.30 -4.65 10.18
N ALA A 192 13.98 -3.62 9.66
CA ALA A 192 14.03 -2.30 10.29
C ALA A 192 12.62 -1.67 10.34
N LEU A 193 11.90 -1.66 9.21
CA LEU A 193 10.53 -1.14 9.13
C LEU A 193 9.57 -1.96 9.99
N GLN A 194 9.67 -3.28 9.93
CA GLN A 194 8.83 -4.20 10.69
C GLN A 194 8.99 -4.01 12.20
N SER A 195 10.22 -3.74 12.66
CA SER A 195 10.46 -3.42 14.07
C SER A 195 9.68 -2.17 14.52
N GLY A 196 9.53 -1.19 13.65
CA GLY A 196 8.71 0.01 13.85
C GLY A 196 7.22 -0.33 13.96
N PHE A 197 6.69 -1.13 13.02
CA PHE A 197 5.29 -1.55 13.04
C PHE A 197 4.92 -2.34 14.31
N TRP A 198 5.79 -3.23 14.78
CA TRP A 198 5.54 -3.96 16.04
C TRP A 198 5.49 -3.07 17.27
N ARG A 199 6.19 -1.93 17.26
CA ARG A 199 6.21 -0.96 18.36
C ARG A 199 5.00 -0.02 18.37
N LEU A 200 4.22 0.05 17.29
CA LEU A 200 3.01 0.89 17.25
C LEU A 200 1.92 0.38 18.22
N ASP A 201 1.83 -0.93 18.42
CA ASP A 201 0.90 -1.55 19.34
C ASP A 201 1.45 -2.92 19.83
N PRO A 202 2.40 -2.90 20.80
CA PRO A 202 3.04 -4.12 21.26
C PRO A 202 2.05 -5.11 21.88
N ALA A 203 1.07 -4.60 22.65
CA ALA A 203 0.06 -5.43 23.28
C ALA A 203 -0.78 -6.18 22.23
N ARG A 204 -1.26 -5.49 21.21
CA ARG A 204 -2.02 -6.09 20.11
C ARG A 204 -1.18 -7.10 19.31
N THR A 205 0.10 -6.80 19.11
CA THR A 205 1.05 -7.69 18.43
C THR A 205 1.21 -9.02 19.17
N ILE A 206 1.20 -9.00 20.49
CA ILE A 206 1.26 -10.20 21.33
C ILE A 206 -0.09 -10.92 21.33
N ASP A 207 -1.18 -10.19 21.56
CA ASP A 207 -2.52 -10.75 21.70
C ASP A 207 -3.04 -11.42 20.42
N LYS A 208 -2.54 -11.01 19.22
CA LYS A 208 -2.92 -11.69 17.98
C LYS A 208 -2.45 -13.15 17.98
N TYR A 209 -1.24 -13.44 18.50
CA TYR A 209 -0.74 -14.81 18.62
C TYR A 209 -1.42 -15.59 19.74
N VAL A 210 -1.73 -14.95 20.88
CA VAL A 210 -2.52 -15.57 21.95
C VAL A 210 -3.88 -16.03 21.41
N ARG A 211 -4.54 -15.18 20.63
CA ARG A 211 -5.83 -15.54 19.99
C ARG A 211 -5.67 -16.62 18.94
N PHE A 212 -4.65 -16.54 18.10
CA PHE A 212 -4.37 -17.54 17.07
C PHE A 212 -4.16 -18.93 17.66
N GLY A 213 -3.40 -19.07 18.76
CA GLY A 213 -3.17 -20.33 19.45
C GLY A 213 -4.42 -21.00 20.02
N ARG A 214 -5.58 -20.30 20.02
CA ARG A 214 -6.89 -20.83 20.45
C ARG A 214 -7.77 -21.28 19.29
N LEU A 215 -7.35 -21.02 18.04
CA LEU A 215 -8.11 -21.43 16.86
C LEU A 215 -7.85 -22.90 16.52
N ALA A 216 -8.85 -23.58 16.00
CA ALA A 216 -8.62 -24.87 15.37
C ALA A 216 -7.73 -24.71 14.14
N PRO A 217 -6.72 -25.56 13.90
CA PRO A 217 -5.73 -25.38 12.84
C PRO A 217 -6.32 -25.31 11.43
N ASP A 218 -7.43 -26.02 11.20
CA ASP A 218 -8.17 -26.10 9.95
C ASP A 218 -9.29 -25.06 9.80
N ALA A 219 -9.51 -24.23 10.82
CA ALA A 219 -10.54 -23.20 10.76
C ALA A 219 -10.24 -22.16 9.65
N PRO A 220 -11.30 -21.65 8.95
CA PRO A 220 -11.12 -20.56 7.98
C PRO A 220 -10.41 -19.34 8.57
N ALA A 221 -10.71 -19.01 9.83
CA ALA A 221 -10.07 -17.91 10.55
C ALA A 221 -8.56 -18.15 10.77
N ALA A 222 -8.13 -19.40 11.02
CA ALA A 222 -6.72 -19.74 11.17
C ALA A 222 -5.99 -19.59 9.83
N ARG A 223 -6.56 -20.09 8.73
CA ARG A 223 -5.99 -19.92 7.38
C ARG A 223 -5.90 -18.45 6.97
N ALA A 224 -6.94 -17.66 7.25
CA ALA A 224 -6.93 -16.22 6.98
C ALA A 224 -5.86 -15.49 7.78
N PHE A 225 -5.68 -15.83 9.05
CA PHE A 225 -4.63 -15.28 9.91
C PHE A 225 -3.24 -15.61 9.35
N VAL A 226 -2.98 -16.87 8.97
CA VAL A 226 -1.68 -17.30 8.42
C VAL A 226 -1.36 -16.51 7.15
N ARG A 227 -2.29 -16.42 6.19
CA ARG A 227 -2.09 -15.65 4.96
C ARG A 227 -1.78 -14.17 5.24
N LEU A 228 -2.53 -13.57 6.16
CA LEU A 228 -2.33 -12.16 6.50
C LEU A 228 -1.01 -11.93 7.23
N GLU A 229 -0.62 -12.82 8.12
CA GLU A 229 0.62 -12.71 8.88
C GLU A 229 1.84 -12.98 7.99
N ASP A 230 1.75 -13.95 7.08
CA ASP A 230 2.79 -14.21 6.07
C ASP A 230 2.98 -12.97 5.18
N TRP A 231 1.88 -12.35 4.70
CA TRP A 231 1.95 -11.09 3.97
C TRP A 231 2.59 -9.96 4.79
N ALA A 232 2.21 -9.81 6.05
CA ALA A 232 2.73 -8.75 6.92
C ALA A 232 4.23 -8.92 7.22
N ASN A 233 4.73 -10.15 7.17
CA ASN A 233 6.14 -10.49 7.41
C ASN A 233 6.97 -10.58 6.10
N ALA A 234 6.33 -10.61 4.94
CA ALA A 234 6.99 -10.71 3.64
C ALA A 234 7.15 -9.30 3.02
N GLY A 235 8.05 -8.49 3.53
CA GLY A 235 8.35 -7.18 2.96
C GLY A 235 9.57 -7.21 2.05
N ALA A 236 9.60 -6.33 1.05
CA ALA A 236 10.79 -6.08 0.26
C ALA A 236 11.64 -4.94 0.87
N PRO A 237 12.97 -4.98 0.71
CA PRO A 237 13.81 -3.86 1.13
C PRO A 237 13.49 -2.62 0.30
N LEU A 238 13.67 -1.43 0.89
CA LEU A 238 13.54 -0.16 0.16
C LEU A 238 14.91 0.29 -0.35
N PRO A 239 15.04 0.80 -1.59
CA PRO A 239 16.26 1.45 -2.05
C PRO A 239 16.71 2.53 -1.08
N LEU A 240 18.02 2.69 -0.89
CA LEU A 240 18.59 3.68 0.03
C LEU A 240 18.04 5.09 -0.21
N ALA A 241 18.04 5.54 -1.47
CA ALA A 241 17.51 6.87 -1.82
C ALA A 241 16.00 6.97 -1.54
N PHE A 242 15.22 5.89 -1.75
CA PHE A 242 13.80 5.88 -1.41
C PHE A 242 13.59 6.03 0.10
N ALA A 243 14.34 5.29 0.90
CA ALA A 243 14.28 5.39 2.37
C ALA A 243 14.69 6.79 2.84
N THR A 244 15.75 7.37 2.27
CA THR A 244 16.19 8.75 2.55
C THR A 244 15.06 9.74 2.25
N ASP A 245 14.47 9.70 1.05
CA ASP A 245 13.35 10.57 0.68
C ASP A 245 12.17 10.40 1.62
N LEU A 246 11.81 9.16 1.96
CA LEU A 246 10.68 8.86 2.84
C LEU A 246 10.88 9.46 4.24
N PHE A 247 12.04 9.24 4.85
CA PHE A 247 12.27 9.69 6.23
C PHE A 247 12.69 11.15 6.31
N GLU A 248 13.59 11.62 5.46
CA GLU A 248 14.16 12.97 5.56
C GLU A 248 13.30 13.99 4.83
N ALA A 249 12.85 13.72 3.59
CA ALA A 249 12.04 14.67 2.84
C ALA A 249 10.55 14.61 3.26
N PHE A 250 9.96 13.41 3.38
CA PHE A 250 8.52 13.29 3.67
C PHE A 250 8.25 13.40 5.17
N VAL A 251 8.84 12.52 5.99
CA VAL A 251 8.55 12.51 7.44
C VAL A 251 9.13 13.73 8.13
N ALA A 252 10.41 14.08 7.93
CA ALA A 252 11.04 15.20 8.63
C ALA A 252 10.59 16.56 8.09
N GLN A 253 10.59 16.75 6.75
CA GLN A 253 10.34 18.04 6.12
C GLN A 253 8.90 18.22 5.66
N ASP A 254 8.11 17.14 5.52
CA ASP A 254 6.72 17.15 5.01
C ASP A 254 6.64 17.77 3.61
N THR A 255 7.56 17.41 2.72
CA THR A 255 7.63 18.00 1.38
C THR A 255 6.34 17.83 0.57
N PRO A 256 5.60 16.66 0.59
CA PRO A 256 4.32 16.57 -0.08
C PRO A 256 3.26 17.48 0.55
N GLY A 257 3.12 17.47 1.88
CA GLY A 257 2.12 18.28 2.58
C GLY A 257 2.35 19.78 2.46
N ARG A 258 3.59 20.21 2.19
CA ARG A 258 3.98 21.59 1.96
C ARG A 258 3.95 22.02 0.49
N GLY A 259 3.61 21.09 -0.43
CA GLY A 259 3.62 21.37 -1.87
C GLY A 259 5.03 21.56 -2.47
N LEU A 260 6.05 20.97 -1.84
CA LEU A 260 7.45 21.08 -2.26
C LEU A 260 7.93 19.87 -3.06
N TRP A 261 7.09 18.83 -3.18
CA TRP A 261 7.39 17.66 -4.01
C TRP A 261 7.01 17.93 -5.46
N SER A 262 7.92 17.65 -6.39
CA SER A 262 7.71 17.83 -7.83
C SER A 262 7.87 16.52 -8.56
N ILE A 263 7.05 16.33 -9.60
CA ILE A 263 7.09 15.21 -10.56
C ILE A 263 7.17 15.81 -11.95
N ALA A 264 8.11 15.34 -12.77
CA ALA A 264 8.37 15.85 -14.12
C ALA A 264 8.55 17.40 -14.16
N GLY A 265 9.20 17.94 -13.12
CA GLY A 265 9.45 19.39 -13.00
C GLY A 265 8.27 20.24 -12.58
N ALA A 266 7.09 19.64 -12.31
CA ALA A 266 5.90 20.37 -11.85
C ALA A 266 5.53 19.95 -10.41
N PRO A 267 5.03 20.88 -9.56
CA PRO A 267 4.57 20.54 -8.22
C PRO A 267 3.48 19.46 -8.25
N ALA A 268 3.61 18.43 -7.39
CA ALA A 268 2.58 17.44 -7.18
C ALA A 268 1.70 17.82 -5.98
N GLY A 269 0.40 17.57 -6.07
CA GLY A 269 -0.50 17.83 -4.96
C GLY A 269 -1.98 17.73 -5.30
N PRO A 270 -2.86 17.67 -4.29
CA PRO A 270 -4.30 17.54 -4.48
C PRO A 270 -4.90 18.63 -5.41
N HIS A 271 -4.37 19.84 -5.32
CA HIS A 271 -4.83 21.00 -6.11
C HIS A 271 -4.38 20.95 -7.59
N ARG A 272 -3.58 19.96 -7.97
CA ARG A 272 -3.08 19.75 -9.35
C ARG A 272 -3.80 18.62 -10.08
N LEU A 273 -4.75 17.98 -9.42
CA LEU A 273 -5.51 16.89 -10.03
C LEU A 273 -6.52 17.43 -11.04
N ASP A 274 -6.43 16.97 -12.29
CA ASP A 274 -7.35 17.29 -13.38
C ASP A 274 -8.41 16.19 -13.59
N CYS A 275 -8.57 15.29 -12.61
CA CYS A 275 -9.52 14.18 -12.65
C CYS A 275 -10.38 14.14 -11.39
N PRO A 276 -11.56 13.47 -11.44
CA PRO A 276 -12.31 13.12 -10.23
C PRO A 276 -11.45 12.36 -9.25
N ALA A 277 -11.51 12.72 -7.96
CA ALA A 277 -10.68 12.07 -6.95
C ALA A 277 -11.45 11.87 -5.65
N VAL A 278 -11.25 10.72 -4.98
CA VAL A 278 -11.83 10.36 -3.69
C VAL A 278 -10.72 9.86 -2.74
N GLU A 279 -10.83 10.20 -1.45
CA GLU A 279 -9.97 9.62 -0.42
C GLU A 279 -10.79 8.85 0.62
N PHE A 280 -10.42 7.59 0.85
CA PHE A 280 -10.93 6.76 1.92
C PHE A 280 -9.97 6.81 3.10
N VAL A 281 -10.43 7.40 4.20
CA VAL A 281 -9.61 7.72 5.36
C VAL A 281 -10.04 6.87 6.55
N SER A 282 -9.11 6.16 7.15
CA SER A 282 -9.39 5.44 8.39
C SER A 282 -9.33 6.38 9.59
N THR A 283 -10.39 6.41 10.40
CA THR A 283 -10.43 7.20 11.64
C THR A 283 -9.79 6.48 12.84
N THR A 284 -9.44 5.19 12.68
CA THR A 284 -8.86 4.35 13.76
C THR A 284 -7.48 3.80 13.41
N ASP A 285 -6.91 4.26 12.28
CA ASP A 285 -5.60 3.83 11.81
C ASP A 285 -4.48 4.42 12.67
N ARG A 286 -3.57 3.57 13.13
CA ARG A 286 -2.35 3.97 13.86
C ARG A 286 -1.11 3.99 12.97
N ILE A 287 -1.20 3.36 11.78
CA ILE A 287 -0.11 3.34 10.78
C ILE A 287 -0.16 4.63 9.95
N VAL A 288 -1.36 4.98 9.47
CA VAL A 288 -1.60 6.20 8.68
C VAL A 288 -2.76 6.98 9.33
N PRO A 289 -2.48 7.84 10.32
CA PRO A 289 -3.51 8.61 11.00
C PRO A 289 -4.31 9.50 10.04
N ALA A 290 -5.60 9.68 10.31
CA ALA A 290 -6.51 10.47 9.49
C ALA A 290 -6.04 11.90 9.19
N ALA A 291 -5.22 12.48 10.09
CA ALA A 291 -4.63 13.81 9.92
C ALA A 291 -3.56 13.87 8.81
N THR A 292 -3.07 12.72 8.33
CA THR A 292 -2.09 12.65 7.23
C THR A 292 -2.74 12.65 5.85
N ALA A 293 -4.06 12.58 5.75
CA ALA A 293 -4.81 12.56 4.51
C ALA A 293 -4.51 13.76 3.61
N ALA A 294 -4.66 13.59 2.31
CA ALA A 294 -4.38 14.64 1.33
C ALA A 294 -5.36 15.83 1.42
N GLY A 295 -6.59 15.59 1.87
CA GLY A 295 -7.65 16.57 1.97
C GLY A 295 -8.35 16.76 0.62
N LEU A 296 -8.66 15.67 -0.05
CA LEU A 296 -9.50 15.68 -1.25
C LEU A 296 -10.92 16.09 -0.90
N ALA A 297 -11.63 16.71 -1.86
CA ALA A 297 -12.98 17.21 -1.65
C ALA A 297 -13.99 16.08 -1.37
N ASP A 298 -13.92 14.93 -2.10
CA ASP A 298 -14.68 13.72 -1.78
C ASP A 298 -13.84 12.88 -0.78
N ARG A 299 -14.09 13.11 0.50
CA ARG A 299 -13.47 12.36 1.59
C ARG A 299 -14.50 11.46 2.24
N ARG A 300 -14.13 10.20 2.45
CA ARG A 300 -14.98 9.17 3.06
C ARG A 300 -14.27 8.54 4.26
N ASP A 301 -14.76 8.84 5.45
CA ASP A 301 -14.20 8.37 6.69
C ASP A 301 -14.73 6.97 7.06
N LEU A 302 -13.81 6.07 7.43
CA LEU A 302 -14.09 4.68 7.76
C LEU A 302 -13.59 4.34 9.18
N SER A 303 -14.45 3.71 10.01
CA SER A 303 -14.03 3.22 11.35
C SER A 303 -13.42 1.82 11.26
N LEU A 304 -12.43 1.63 10.39
CA LEU A 304 -11.69 0.40 10.18
C LEU A 304 -10.20 0.70 10.30
N GLY A 305 -9.41 -0.21 10.90
CA GLY A 305 -7.95 -0.03 10.94
C GLY A 305 -7.30 -0.25 9.58
N HIS A 306 -6.03 0.15 9.44
CA HIS A 306 -5.27 0.16 8.19
C HIS A 306 -5.47 -1.06 7.30
N VAL A 307 -5.11 -2.23 7.80
CA VAL A 307 -5.25 -3.52 7.09
C VAL A 307 -6.71 -3.97 7.04
N GLY A 308 -7.48 -3.66 8.10
CA GLY A 308 -8.88 -4.07 8.24
C GLY A 308 -9.81 -3.44 7.21
N MET A 309 -9.46 -2.28 6.64
CA MET A 309 -10.26 -1.66 5.57
C MET A 309 -10.08 -2.38 4.22
N ILE A 310 -9.00 -3.13 4.03
CA ILE A 310 -8.75 -3.92 2.82
C ILE A 310 -9.27 -5.36 2.98
N VAL A 311 -8.87 -6.09 4.03
CA VAL A 311 -9.12 -7.53 4.17
C VAL A 311 -10.02 -7.90 5.35
N GLY A 312 -10.51 -6.93 6.11
CA GLY A 312 -11.39 -7.18 7.25
C GLY A 312 -12.79 -7.61 6.83
N GLY A 313 -13.51 -8.34 7.68
CA GLY A 313 -14.87 -8.82 7.36
C GLY A 313 -15.89 -7.74 7.01
N ARG A 314 -15.65 -6.48 7.39
CA ARG A 314 -16.48 -5.31 7.01
C ARG A 314 -15.97 -4.56 5.78
N ALA A 315 -14.79 -4.92 5.25
CA ALA A 315 -14.15 -4.20 4.14
C ALA A 315 -15.04 -4.14 2.89
N ARG A 316 -15.71 -5.27 2.55
CA ARG A 316 -16.57 -5.35 1.37
C ARG A 316 -17.69 -4.30 1.37
N GLY A 317 -18.39 -4.13 2.47
CA GLY A 317 -19.48 -3.15 2.57
C GLY A 317 -18.98 -1.72 2.82
N ALA A 318 -17.91 -1.55 3.59
CA ALA A 318 -17.46 -0.22 4.01
C ALA A 318 -16.53 0.47 3.01
N LEU A 319 -15.73 -0.31 2.25
CA LEU A 319 -14.77 0.23 1.29
C LEU A 319 -15.03 -0.25 -0.15
N TRP A 320 -15.09 -1.58 -0.39
CA TRP A 320 -15.06 -2.11 -1.74
C TRP A 320 -16.30 -1.71 -2.55
N GLN A 321 -17.50 -1.83 -1.94
CA GLN A 321 -18.73 -1.42 -2.61
C GLN A 321 -18.77 0.09 -2.87
N PRO A 322 -18.52 0.99 -1.90
CA PRO A 322 -18.44 2.43 -2.15
C PRO A 322 -17.39 2.84 -3.17
N LEU A 323 -16.25 2.13 -3.23
CA LEU A 323 -15.22 2.34 -4.24
C LEU A 323 -15.71 1.95 -5.64
N ALA A 324 -16.31 0.75 -5.77
CA ALA A 324 -16.84 0.29 -7.05
C ALA A 324 -17.98 1.19 -7.56
N ASP A 325 -18.87 1.63 -6.68
CA ASP A 325 -19.95 2.57 -7.01
C ASP A 325 -19.39 3.91 -7.49
N TRP A 326 -18.34 4.41 -6.82
CA TRP A 326 -17.66 5.63 -7.24
C TRP A 326 -16.99 5.48 -8.61
N ILE A 327 -16.28 4.36 -8.86
CA ILE A 327 -15.67 4.07 -10.16
C ILE A 327 -16.75 3.99 -11.25
N GLY A 328 -17.89 3.32 -10.98
CA GLY A 328 -19.00 3.17 -11.92
C GLY A 328 -19.71 4.48 -12.25
N ALA A 329 -19.62 5.49 -11.37
CA ALA A 329 -20.19 6.82 -11.58
C ALA A 329 -19.25 7.77 -12.36
N LEU A 330 -18.01 7.37 -12.64
CA LEU A 330 -17.08 8.20 -13.41
C LEU A 330 -17.53 8.34 -14.87
N PRO A 331 -17.30 9.50 -15.50
CA PRO A 331 -17.56 9.65 -16.92
C PRO A 331 -16.68 8.68 -17.74
N PRO A 332 -17.17 8.18 -18.88
CA PRO A 332 -16.39 7.32 -19.75
C PRO A 332 -15.03 7.97 -20.09
N ALA A 333 -13.95 7.22 -19.93
CA ALA A 333 -12.61 7.71 -20.27
C ALA A 333 -12.54 8.03 -21.78
N LYS A 334 -12.26 9.27 -22.13
CA LYS A 334 -12.00 9.67 -23.51
C LYS A 334 -10.73 8.99 -23.99
N GLY A 335 -10.78 8.27 -25.13
CA GLY A 335 -9.61 7.67 -25.75
C GLY A 335 -8.50 8.70 -25.97
N ARG A 336 -7.24 8.31 -25.85
CA ARG A 336 -6.13 9.16 -26.30
C ARG A 336 -6.29 9.39 -27.80
N HIS A 337 -6.48 10.65 -28.22
CA HIS A 337 -6.33 10.99 -29.62
C HIS A 337 -4.86 10.75 -29.99
N THR A 338 -4.56 9.62 -30.64
CA THR A 338 -3.31 9.48 -31.37
C THR A 338 -3.32 10.55 -32.45
N ARG A 339 -2.58 11.64 -32.24
CA ARG A 339 -2.20 12.50 -33.37
C ARG A 339 -1.39 11.60 -34.30
N ARG A 340 -2.04 11.09 -35.36
CA ARG A 340 -1.31 10.63 -36.52
C ARG A 340 -0.59 11.88 -37.07
N SER A 341 0.72 11.92 -36.90
CA SER A 341 1.54 12.88 -37.63
C SER A 341 1.37 12.58 -39.12
N PRO A 342 1.24 13.62 -40.00
CA PRO A 342 1.11 13.49 -41.42
C PRO A 342 2.37 12.91 -42.07
#